data_c46dbfc87a6a033dc86d951563eb761f
#
_entry.id   c46dbfc87a6a033dc86d951563eb761f
#
_cell.length_a   1.000
_cell.length_b   1.000
_cell.length_c   1.000
_cell.angle_alpha   90.00
_cell.angle_beta   90.00
_cell.angle_gamma   90.00
#
_symmetry.space_group_name_H-M   'P 1'
#
loop_
_entity.id
_entity.type
_entity.pdbx_description
1 polymer ?
#
loop_
_entity_poly.entity_id
_entity_poly.type
_entity_poly.pdbx_seq_one_letter_code
_entity_poly.pdbx_strand_id
1 'polypeptide(L)'
;MTMAAQPEAFALSVRRQGARIEVALRGELDAYSAPQLHAGIVGLGEIAGRHVVLDLGEVGFVDSAGLAAIVAALRVVKDGDGAVSVRSMSPQLHKLFEITGLARLLPAE
;
A
#
# COMPACT_ATOMS: atom_id res chain seq x y z
N MET A 1 20.24 27.28 -10.49
CA MET A 1 20.01 26.04 -11.24
C MET A 1 18.58 25.58 -11.02
N THR A 2 17.90 25.29 -12.07
CA THR A 2 16.54 24.82 -11.97
C THR A 2 16.54 23.31 -11.78
N MET A 3 15.87 22.85 -10.76
CA MET A 3 15.68 21.42 -10.58
C MET A 3 14.69 20.93 -11.60
N ALA A 4 15.04 19.89 -12.33
CA ALA A 4 14.07 19.22 -13.17
C ALA A 4 12.95 18.67 -12.29
N ALA A 5 11.74 18.62 -12.84
CA ALA A 5 10.64 17.99 -12.12
C ALA A 5 11.04 16.56 -11.79
N GLN A 6 11.08 16.24 -10.52
CA GLN A 6 11.38 14.90 -10.07
C GLN A 6 10.06 14.13 -9.95
N PRO A 7 10.06 12.84 -10.31
CA PRO A 7 8.93 12.01 -9.91
C PRO A 7 8.77 12.13 -8.41
N GLU A 8 7.55 12.13 -7.95
CA GLU A 8 7.31 12.20 -6.52
C GLU A 8 7.94 10.98 -5.84
N ALA A 9 8.80 11.25 -4.88
CA ALA A 9 9.44 10.19 -4.13
C ALA A 9 8.38 9.40 -3.35
N PHE A 10 8.58 8.10 -3.28
CA PHE A 10 7.70 7.26 -2.48
C PHE A 10 7.79 7.65 -1.02
N ALA A 11 6.64 7.72 -0.36
CA ALA A 11 6.57 7.97 1.06
C ALA A 11 5.47 7.10 1.66
N LEU A 12 5.69 6.68 2.89
CA LEU A 12 4.75 5.88 3.64
C LEU A 12 4.59 6.52 5.02
N SER A 13 3.36 6.69 5.45
CA SER A 13 3.07 7.18 6.79
C SER A 13 2.10 6.25 7.49
N VAL A 14 2.23 6.15 8.80
CA VAL A 14 1.42 5.26 9.62
C VAL A 14 0.69 6.05 10.69
N ARG A 15 -0.60 5.79 10.83
CA ARG A 15 -1.43 6.41 11.85
C ARG A 15 -2.19 5.32 12.58
N ARG A 16 -2.01 5.25 13.88
CA ARG A 16 -2.62 4.23 14.72
C ARG A 16 -3.76 4.80 15.53
N GLN A 17 -4.90 4.11 15.51
CA GLN A 17 -6.06 4.45 16.33
C GLN A 17 -6.67 3.15 16.84
N GLY A 18 -6.32 2.75 18.06
CA GLY A 18 -6.80 1.49 18.63
C GLY A 18 -6.40 0.30 17.76
N ALA A 19 -7.37 -0.51 17.38
CA ALA A 19 -7.15 -1.67 16.52
C ALA A 19 -6.97 -1.31 15.04
N ARG A 20 -7.21 -0.05 14.66
CA ARG A 20 -7.10 0.42 13.29
C ARG A 20 -5.71 1.01 13.04
N ILE A 21 -5.07 0.58 11.97
CA ILE A 21 -3.77 1.09 11.54
C ILE A 21 -3.93 1.59 10.11
N GLU A 22 -3.81 2.90 9.91
CA GLU A 22 -3.87 3.48 8.57
C GLU A 22 -2.46 3.64 8.03
N VAL A 23 -2.23 3.10 6.83
CA VAL A 23 -0.96 3.19 6.14
C VAL A 23 -1.20 3.95 4.84
N ALA A 24 -0.77 5.18 4.80
CA ALA A 24 -0.92 6.02 3.62
C ALA A 24 0.34 5.95 2.77
N LEU A 25 0.17 5.64 1.50
CA LEU A 25 1.25 5.59 0.53
C LEU A 25 1.07 6.76 -0.44
N ARG A 26 2.20 7.31 -0.91
CA ARG A 26 2.17 8.35 -1.92
C ARG A 26 3.38 8.21 -2.84
N GLY A 27 3.25 8.74 -4.05
CA GLY A 27 4.31 8.71 -5.03
C GLY A 27 4.20 7.50 -5.95
N GLU A 28 5.32 6.97 -6.37
CA GLU A 28 5.37 5.84 -7.30
C GLU A 28 5.74 4.56 -6.57
N LEU A 29 5.00 3.50 -6.84
CA LEU A 29 5.27 2.19 -6.27
C LEU A 29 5.83 1.29 -7.38
N ASP A 30 7.12 1.05 -7.30
CA ASP A 30 7.91 0.33 -8.31
C ASP A 30 8.98 -0.52 -7.63
N ALA A 31 9.95 -1.01 -8.40
CA ALA A 31 11.01 -1.85 -7.87
C ALA A 31 11.88 -1.13 -6.84
N TYR A 32 12.02 0.20 -6.94
CA TYR A 32 12.82 0.97 -5.99
C TYR A 32 12.10 1.18 -4.66
N SER A 33 10.81 1.41 -4.71
CA SER A 33 10.02 1.69 -3.51
C SER A 33 9.42 0.44 -2.87
N ALA A 34 9.35 -0.68 -3.59
CA ALA A 34 8.83 -1.94 -3.06
C ALA A 34 9.48 -2.35 -1.73
N PRO A 35 10.82 -2.27 -1.56
CA PRO A 35 11.42 -2.60 -0.27
C PRO A 35 10.98 -1.67 0.86
N GLN A 36 10.70 -0.41 0.56
CA GLN A 36 10.22 0.55 1.55
C GLN A 36 8.81 0.19 2.03
N LEU A 37 7.95 -0.23 1.12
CA LEU A 37 6.61 -0.70 1.50
C LEU A 37 6.73 -1.94 2.38
N HIS A 38 7.54 -2.91 1.99
CA HIS A 38 7.75 -4.13 2.78
C HIS A 38 8.25 -3.79 4.18
N ALA A 39 9.28 -2.97 4.29
CA ALA A 39 9.84 -2.56 5.57
C ALA A 39 8.80 -1.83 6.43
N GLY A 40 7.98 -0.99 5.82
CA GLY A 40 6.93 -0.26 6.54
C GLY A 40 5.86 -1.19 7.10
N ILE A 41 5.47 -2.21 6.35
CA ILE A 41 4.46 -3.17 6.81
C ILE A 41 5.04 -4.09 7.89
N VAL A 42 6.24 -4.62 7.69
CA VAL A 42 6.91 -5.43 8.72
C VAL A 42 7.13 -4.61 9.99
N GLY A 43 7.46 -3.33 9.83
CA GLY A 43 7.68 -2.41 10.94
C GLY A 43 6.43 -2.11 11.77
N LEU A 44 5.24 -2.49 11.31
CA LEU A 44 4.03 -2.32 12.11
C LEU A 44 4.04 -3.19 13.36
N GLY A 45 4.81 -4.27 13.36
CA GLY A 45 4.94 -5.16 14.50
C GLY A 45 3.71 -6.05 14.68
N GLU A 46 3.18 -6.10 15.89
CA GLU A 46 2.03 -6.92 16.24
C GLU A 46 0.76 -6.41 15.56
N ILE A 47 0.17 -7.23 14.71
CA ILE A 47 -1.04 -6.86 13.95
C ILE A 47 -2.20 -7.82 14.15
N ALA A 48 -2.06 -8.81 15.01
CA ALA A 48 -3.13 -9.75 15.32
C ALA A 48 -4.36 -9.00 15.85
N GLY A 49 -5.51 -9.26 15.25
CA GLY A 49 -6.76 -8.61 15.63
C GLY A 49 -6.87 -7.15 15.20
N ARG A 50 -5.90 -6.62 14.46
CA ARG A 50 -5.91 -5.25 13.99
C ARG A 50 -6.39 -5.16 12.55
N HIS A 51 -6.88 -3.99 12.18
CA HIS A 51 -7.32 -3.71 10.82
C HIS A 51 -6.38 -2.70 10.18
N VAL A 52 -5.61 -3.17 9.20
CA VAL A 52 -4.71 -2.33 8.43
C VAL A 52 -5.46 -1.78 7.22
N VAL A 53 -5.49 -0.47 7.09
CA VAL A 53 -6.13 0.21 5.96
C VAL A 53 -5.04 0.84 5.12
N LEU A 54 -4.92 0.40 3.87
CA LEU A 54 -3.99 0.99 2.91
C LEU A 54 -4.69 2.14 2.18
N ASP A 55 -4.17 3.34 2.33
CA ASP A 55 -4.65 4.49 1.58
C ASP A 55 -3.76 4.69 0.36
N LEU A 56 -4.31 4.45 -0.81
CA LEU A 56 -3.60 4.53 -2.09
C LEU A 56 -4.01 5.75 -2.91
N GLY A 57 -4.71 6.70 -2.28
CA GLY A 57 -5.25 7.86 -2.99
C GLY A 57 -4.21 8.76 -3.64
N GLU A 58 -3.00 8.78 -3.10
CA GLU A 58 -1.90 9.61 -3.61
C GLU A 58 -0.81 8.79 -4.31
N VAL A 59 -1.09 7.54 -4.65
CA VAL A 59 -0.19 6.73 -5.47
C VAL A 59 -0.50 6.99 -6.94
N GLY A 60 0.46 7.59 -7.64
CA GLY A 60 0.27 7.98 -9.03
C GLY A 60 0.66 6.93 -10.05
N PHE A 61 1.43 5.94 -9.65
CA PHE A 61 1.92 4.91 -10.55
C PHE A 61 2.25 3.62 -9.79
N VAL A 62 1.89 2.49 -10.38
CA VAL A 62 2.23 1.17 -9.87
C VAL A 62 2.61 0.29 -11.06
N ASP A 63 3.81 -0.27 -11.04
CA ASP A 63 4.22 -1.27 -12.02
C ASP A 63 4.05 -2.69 -11.46
N SER A 64 4.53 -3.70 -12.19
CA SER A 64 4.40 -5.08 -11.75
C SER A 64 5.13 -5.36 -10.44
N ALA A 65 6.28 -4.74 -10.22
CA ALA A 65 7.02 -4.88 -8.97
C ALA A 65 6.26 -4.24 -7.82
N GLY A 66 5.64 -3.08 -8.06
CA GLY A 66 4.79 -2.42 -7.07
C GLY A 66 3.55 -3.25 -6.72
N LEU A 67 2.93 -3.85 -7.74
CA LEU A 67 1.81 -4.74 -7.52
C LEU A 67 2.19 -5.95 -6.66
N ALA A 68 3.33 -6.55 -6.96
CA ALA A 68 3.85 -7.67 -6.18
C ALA A 68 4.12 -7.25 -4.72
N ALA A 69 4.59 -6.04 -4.52
CA ALA A 69 4.81 -5.50 -3.18
C ALA A 69 3.50 -5.34 -2.40
N ILE A 70 2.44 -4.92 -3.06
CA ILE A 70 1.11 -4.82 -2.43
C ILE A 70 0.62 -6.21 -2.02
N VAL A 71 0.77 -7.20 -2.90
CA VAL A 71 0.39 -8.58 -2.58
C VAL A 71 1.19 -9.13 -1.41
N ALA A 72 2.50 -8.86 -1.40
CA ALA A 72 3.36 -9.28 -0.29
C ALA A 72 2.94 -8.61 1.03
N ALA A 73 2.60 -7.34 1.00
CA ALA A 73 2.11 -6.62 2.17
C ALA A 73 0.81 -7.25 2.70
N LEU A 74 -0.10 -7.60 1.80
CA LEU A 74 -1.34 -8.27 2.15
C LEU A 74 -1.06 -9.59 2.89
N ARG A 75 -0.11 -10.37 2.40
CA ARG A 75 0.26 -11.64 3.02
C ARG A 75 0.86 -11.46 4.40
N VAL A 76 1.72 -10.47 4.57
CA VAL A 76 2.30 -10.17 5.89
C VAL A 76 1.20 -9.89 6.91
N VAL A 77 0.21 -9.08 6.52
CA VAL A 77 -0.89 -8.73 7.43
C VAL A 77 -1.73 -9.96 7.75
N LYS A 78 -2.09 -10.74 6.75
CA LYS A 78 -2.92 -11.94 6.96
C LYS A 78 -2.20 -13.02 7.75
N ASP A 79 -0.92 -13.24 7.46
CA ASP A 79 -0.11 -14.22 8.20
C ASP A 79 0.05 -13.81 9.66
N GLY A 80 -0.02 -12.53 9.95
CA GLY A 80 -0.01 -12.00 11.31
C GLY A 80 -1.39 -11.94 11.97
N ASP A 81 -2.41 -12.57 11.36
CA ASP A 81 -3.78 -12.59 11.86
C ASP A 81 -4.45 -11.21 11.92
N GLY A 82 -4.01 -10.30 11.07
CA GLY A 82 -4.65 -9.02 10.86
C GLY A 82 -5.61 -9.04 9.69
N ALA A 83 -6.45 -8.01 9.59
CA ALA A 83 -7.28 -7.76 8.44
C ALA A 83 -6.71 -6.60 7.63
N VAL A 84 -6.96 -6.57 6.33
CA VAL A 84 -6.49 -5.49 5.47
C VAL A 84 -7.60 -5.06 4.52
N SER A 85 -7.70 -3.75 4.29
CA SER A 85 -8.60 -3.19 3.28
C SER A 85 -7.92 -1.99 2.62
N VAL A 86 -8.50 -1.52 1.53
CA VAL A 86 -7.99 -0.37 0.78
C VAL A 86 -8.98 0.77 0.84
N ARG A 87 -8.45 1.96 1.10
CA ARG A 87 -9.21 3.19 1.02
C ARG A 87 -8.58 4.07 -0.06
N SER A 88 -9.39 4.59 -0.93
CA SER A 88 -8.99 5.50 -2.00
C SER A 88 -8.03 4.88 -3.00
N MET A 89 -8.31 5.09 -4.25
CA MET A 89 -7.46 4.73 -5.37
C MET A 89 -7.77 5.65 -6.53
N SER A 90 -6.77 5.95 -7.36
CA SER A 90 -7.03 6.61 -8.63
C SER A 90 -7.85 5.69 -9.53
N PRO A 91 -8.59 6.24 -10.52
CA PRO A 91 -9.32 5.40 -11.47
C PRO A 91 -8.41 4.39 -12.19
N GLN A 92 -7.20 4.78 -12.53
CA GLN A 92 -6.24 3.90 -13.19
C GLN A 92 -5.85 2.72 -12.30
N LEU A 93 -5.59 3.00 -11.03
CA LEU A 93 -5.21 1.97 -10.08
C LEU A 93 -6.38 1.04 -9.80
N HIS A 94 -7.58 1.59 -9.68
CA HIS A 94 -8.79 0.81 -9.48
C HIS A 94 -9.00 -0.19 -10.65
N LYS A 95 -8.81 0.29 -11.87
CA LYS A 95 -8.93 -0.56 -13.06
C LYS A 95 -7.86 -1.65 -13.07
N LEU A 96 -6.64 -1.32 -12.69
CA LEU A 96 -5.55 -2.29 -12.60
C LEU A 96 -5.87 -3.39 -11.59
N PHE A 97 -6.42 -3.03 -10.45
CA PHE A 97 -6.82 -4.00 -9.43
C PHE A 97 -7.92 -4.93 -9.95
N GLU A 98 -8.87 -4.39 -10.71
CA GLU A 98 -9.93 -5.21 -11.30
C GLU A 98 -9.38 -6.19 -12.34
N ILE A 99 -8.53 -5.71 -13.24
CA ILE A 99 -7.95 -6.54 -14.31
C ILE A 99 -7.09 -7.67 -13.75
N THR A 100 -6.33 -7.40 -12.70
CA THR A 100 -5.43 -8.38 -12.09
C THR A 100 -6.13 -9.30 -11.10
N GLY A 101 -7.37 -9.03 -10.76
CA GLY A 101 -8.10 -9.77 -9.73
C GLY A 101 -7.69 -9.41 -8.30
N LEU A 102 -6.80 -8.44 -8.14
CA LEU A 102 -6.32 -8.04 -6.81
C LEU A 102 -7.43 -7.44 -5.95
N ALA A 103 -8.44 -6.86 -6.59
CA ALA A 103 -9.60 -6.31 -5.88
C ALA A 103 -10.32 -7.35 -4.99
N ARG A 104 -10.21 -8.63 -5.34
CA ARG A 104 -10.80 -9.72 -4.54
C ARG A 104 -10.03 -9.97 -3.24
N LEU A 105 -8.74 -9.68 -3.26
CA LEU A 105 -7.85 -9.91 -2.12
C LEU A 105 -7.79 -8.71 -1.19
N LEU A 106 -8.09 -7.53 -1.72
CA LEU A 106 -8.04 -6.27 -0.99
C LEU A 106 -9.40 -5.59 -1.04
N PRO A 107 -10.30 -5.94 -0.11
CA PRO A 107 -11.63 -5.33 -0.10
C PRO A 107 -11.53 -3.83 0.14
N ALA A 108 -12.46 -3.09 -0.43
CA ALA A 108 -12.62 -1.67 -0.15
C ALA A 108 -13.09 -1.48 1.29
N GLU A 109 -12.59 -0.44 1.88
CA GLU A 109 -13.03 -0.04 3.21
C GLU A 109 -14.45 0.49 3.18
#